data_0e82108af45977e6ed55d30540756465
#
_entry.id   0e82108af45977e6ed55d30540756465
#
_cell.length_a   1.000
_cell.length_b   1.000
_cell.length_c   1.000
_cell.angle_alpha   90.00
_cell.angle_beta   90.00
_cell.angle_gamma   90.00
#
_symmetry.space_group_name_H-M   'P 1'
#
loop_
_entity.id
_entity.type
_entity.pdbx_description
1 polymer ?
#
loop_
_entity_poly.entity_id
_entity_poly.type
_entity_poly.pdbx_seq_one_letter_code
_entity_poly.pdbx_strand_id
1 'polypeptide(L)'
;MQPQFAGPELDLAALRQQKGISLGEIAQATKISVRYLDAIERGQFAMLPGGIYNISYIRQYARAIDCDVGRLLDRYYASGGIG
;
A
#
# COMPACT_ATOMS: atom_id res chain seq x y z
N MET A 1 8.27 -23.26 -8.59
CA MET A 1 8.03 -22.65 -8.71
C MET A 1 7.37 -22.03 -8.51
N GLN A 2 7.18 -21.49 -8.37
CA GLN A 2 6.63 -20.79 -8.34
C GLN A 2 6.11 -20.01 -8.59
N PRO A 3 5.71 -19.86 -8.51
CA PRO A 3 5.10 -19.11 -8.75
C PRO A 3 4.77 -18.33 -8.87
N GLN A 4 4.60 -18.23 -8.79
CA GLN A 4 4.29 -17.58 -8.94
C GLN A 4 4.01 -16.72 -8.84
N PHE A 5 4.11 -16.46 -8.75
CA PHE A 5 3.79 -15.60 -8.65
C PHE A 5 3.61 -14.91 -9.01
N ALA A 6 3.39 -15.34 -8.57
CA ALA A 6 3.18 -14.56 -9.03
C ALA A 6 2.87 -13.60 -9.52
N GLY A 7 3.26 -13.68 -9.92
CA GLY A 7 2.95 -12.67 -10.81
C GLY A 7 2.73 -11.36 -10.23
N PRO A 8 1.64 -10.78 -10.58
CA PRO A 8 1.41 -9.40 -10.18
C PRO A 8 1.13 -9.23 -8.70
N GLU A 9 1.07 -10.30 -8.00
CA GLU A 9 0.75 -10.25 -6.58
C GLU A 9 1.86 -9.57 -5.79
N LEU A 10 1.46 -8.56 -5.03
CA LEU A 10 2.35 -7.92 -4.09
C LEU A 10 1.89 -8.29 -2.69
N ASP A 11 2.72 -8.98 -1.96
CA ASP A 11 2.43 -9.24 -0.56
C ASP A 11 3.01 -8.09 0.26
N LEU A 12 2.21 -7.06 0.41
CA LEU A 12 2.67 -5.83 1.07
C LEU A 12 2.98 -6.07 2.54
N ALA A 13 2.18 -6.91 3.19
CA ALA A 13 2.44 -7.23 4.60
C ALA A 13 3.79 -7.92 4.75
N ALA A 14 4.11 -8.85 3.85
CA ALA A 14 5.39 -9.54 3.90
C ALA A 14 6.55 -8.57 3.67
N LEU A 15 6.41 -7.66 2.72
CA LEU A 15 7.44 -6.64 2.47
C LEU A 15 7.66 -5.79 3.71
N ARG A 16 6.57 -5.35 4.32
CA ARG A 16 6.65 -4.53 5.53
C ARG A 16 7.33 -5.29 6.66
N GLN A 17 6.98 -6.56 6.84
CA GLN A 17 7.56 -7.39 7.88
C GLN A 17 9.04 -7.63 7.65
N GLN A 18 9.45 -7.78 6.40
CA GLN A 18 10.87 -7.92 6.06
C GLN A 18 11.65 -6.69 6.42
N LYS A 19 11.03 -5.52 6.33
CA LYS A 19 11.66 -4.27 6.75
C LYS A 19 11.67 -4.10 8.27
N GLY A 20 10.91 -4.94 8.97
CA GLY A 20 10.81 -4.84 10.41
C GLY A 20 10.07 -3.59 10.89
N ILE A 21 9.13 -3.11 10.10
CA ILE A 21 8.41 -1.88 10.42
C ILE A 21 6.93 -2.17 10.62
N SER A 22 6.34 -1.58 11.65
CA SER A 22 4.93 -1.77 11.95
C SER A 22 4.08 -0.70 11.26
N LEU A 23 2.79 -0.99 11.11
CA LEU A 23 1.86 0.02 10.60
C LEU A 23 1.81 1.24 11.52
N GLY A 24 1.94 1.03 12.83
CA GLY A 24 1.99 2.15 13.77
C GLY A 24 3.17 3.07 13.54
N GLU A 25 4.32 2.50 13.23
CA GLU A 25 5.52 3.29 12.93
C GLU A 25 5.33 4.11 11.65
N ILE A 26 4.75 3.49 10.63
CA ILE A 26 4.46 4.21 9.39
C ILE A 26 3.45 5.33 9.65
N ALA A 27 2.43 5.04 10.45
CA ALA A 27 1.42 6.04 10.78
C ALA A 27 2.04 7.25 11.48
N GLN A 28 2.96 7.01 12.41
CA GLN A 28 3.65 8.09 13.10
C GLN A 28 4.48 8.94 12.15
N ALA A 29 5.19 8.29 11.25
CA ALA A 29 6.08 9.00 10.31
C ALA A 29 5.31 9.79 9.26
N THR A 30 4.17 9.25 8.79
CA THR A 30 3.43 9.83 7.69
C THR A 30 2.23 10.67 8.10
N LYS A 31 1.78 10.53 9.35
CA LYS A 31 0.54 11.12 9.86
C LYS A 31 -0.70 10.55 9.18
N ILE A 32 -0.56 9.38 8.56
CA ILE A 32 -1.69 8.66 7.98
C ILE A 32 -2.18 7.66 9.02
N SER A 33 -3.49 7.57 9.21
CA SER A 33 -4.04 6.68 10.21
C SER A 33 -3.73 5.21 9.87
N VAL A 34 -3.53 4.39 10.90
CA VAL A 34 -3.28 2.95 10.72
C VAL A 34 -4.41 2.31 9.92
N ARG A 35 -5.63 2.75 10.11
CA ARG A 35 -6.80 2.26 9.40
C ARG A 35 -6.65 2.37 7.89
N TYR A 36 -6.13 3.51 7.41
CA TYR A 36 -5.92 3.70 5.98
C TYR A 36 -4.71 2.92 5.47
N LEU A 37 -3.66 2.85 6.27
CA LEU A 37 -2.48 2.06 5.89
C LEU A 37 -2.84 0.58 5.79
N ASP A 38 -3.64 0.08 6.72
CA ASP A 38 -4.11 -1.29 6.70
C ASP A 38 -4.99 -1.55 5.46
N ALA A 39 -5.83 -0.58 5.11
CA ALA A 39 -6.67 -0.71 3.92
C ALA A 39 -5.82 -0.84 2.66
N ILE A 40 -4.76 -0.03 2.54
CA ILE A 40 -3.85 -0.12 1.41
C ILE A 40 -3.18 -1.49 1.37
N GLU A 41 -2.70 -1.95 2.50
CA GLU A 41 -1.99 -3.22 2.60
C GLU A 41 -2.88 -4.39 2.15
N ARG A 42 -4.16 -4.34 2.47
CA ARG A 42 -5.13 -5.37 2.12
C ARG A 42 -5.77 -5.17 0.75
N GLY A 43 -5.45 -4.10 0.08
CA GLY A 43 -6.06 -3.79 -1.22
C GLY A 43 -7.50 -3.33 -1.12
N GLN A 44 -7.91 -2.85 0.05
CA GLN A 44 -9.27 -2.36 0.28
C GLN A 44 -9.34 -0.87 0.04
N PHE A 45 -9.09 -0.48 -1.20
CA PHE A 45 -8.93 0.93 -1.55
C PHE A 45 -10.23 1.74 -1.41
N ALA A 46 -11.37 1.07 -1.41
CA ALA A 46 -12.65 1.76 -1.18
C ALA A 46 -12.76 2.33 0.22
N MET A 47 -11.93 1.84 1.15
CA MET A 47 -11.93 2.33 2.53
C MET A 47 -11.14 3.63 2.70
N LEU A 48 -10.43 4.07 1.67
CA LEU A 48 -9.63 5.29 1.73
C LEU A 48 -10.52 6.52 1.62
N PRO A 49 -10.02 7.69 2.07
CA PRO A 49 -10.86 8.89 2.13
C PRO A 49 -11.29 9.44 0.77
N GLY A 50 -10.55 9.12 -0.29
CA GLY A 50 -10.91 9.54 -1.64
C GLY A 50 -10.08 10.69 -2.17
N GLY A 51 -10.27 10.97 -3.43
CA GLY A 51 -9.64 12.10 -4.09
C GLY A 51 -8.13 12.04 -4.07
N ILE A 52 -7.52 13.20 -3.95
CA ILE A 52 -6.07 13.32 -3.99
C ILE A 52 -5.38 12.62 -2.83
N TYR A 53 -6.10 12.38 -1.74
CA TYR A 53 -5.52 11.72 -0.58
C TYR A 53 -5.10 10.29 -0.89
N ASN A 54 -5.89 9.59 -1.71
CA ASN A 54 -5.61 8.18 -2.00
C ASN A 54 -4.24 7.99 -2.63
N ILE A 55 -3.93 8.77 -3.65
CA ILE A 55 -2.65 8.68 -4.34
C ILE A 55 -1.50 9.00 -3.38
N SER A 56 -1.66 10.07 -2.61
CA SER A 56 -0.62 10.48 -1.66
C SER A 56 -0.36 9.41 -0.61
N TYR A 57 -1.42 8.84 -0.05
CA TYR A 57 -1.29 7.82 0.99
C TYR A 57 -0.64 6.56 0.46
N ILE A 58 -1.05 6.12 -0.74
CA ILE A 58 -0.46 4.94 -1.38
C ILE A 58 1.02 5.16 -1.63
N ARG A 59 1.37 6.34 -2.13
CA ARG A 59 2.76 6.69 -2.41
C ARG A 59 3.61 6.66 -1.14
N GLN A 60 3.12 7.25 -0.07
CA GLN A 60 3.85 7.28 1.19
C GLN A 60 4.00 5.89 1.80
N TYR A 61 2.95 5.08 1.72
CA TYR A 61 3.00 3.70 2.21
C TYR A 61 4.05 2.90 1.43
N ALA A 62 4.01 2.99 0.10
CA ALA A 62 4.94 2.25 -0.75
C ALA A 62 6.39 2.62 -0.42
N ARG A 63 6.67 3.89 -0.22
CA ARG A 63 8.01 4.34 0.12
C ARG A 63 8.46 3.80 1.48
N ALA A 64 7.55 3.75 2.43
CA ALA A 64 7.88 3.28 3.77
C ALA A 64 8.30 1.82 3.78
N ILE A 65 7.75 1.00 2.89
CA ILE A 65 8.09 -0.42 2.83
C ILE A 65 9.01 -0.76 1.65
N ASP A 66 9.52 0.26 0.98
CA ASP A 66 10.44 0.09 -0.14
C ASP A 66 9.81 -0.67 -1.31
N CYS A 67 8.53 -0.43 -1.53
CA CYS A 67 7.80 -1.02 -2.64
C CYS A 67 7.79 -0.05 -3.81
N ASP A 68 7.82 -0.58 -5.03
CA ASP A 68 7.71 0.24 -6.23
C ASP A 68 6.36 0.95 -6.23
N VAL A 69 6.38 2.28 -6.15
CA VAL A 69 5.16 3.10 -6.12
C VAL A 69 4.30 2.85 -7.35
N GLY A 70 4.93 2.75 -8.53
CA GLY A 70 4.19 2.54 -9.77
C GLY A 70 3.38 1.26 -9.75
N ARG A 71 3.95 0.17 -9.24
CA ARG A 71 3.26 -1.11 -9.17
C ARG A 71 2.06 -1.03 -8.22
N LEU A 72 2.22 -0.36 -7.11
CA LEU A 72 1.12 -0.23 -6.15
C LEU A 72 0.01 0.68 -6.71
N LEU A 73 0.37 1.74 -7.39
CA LEU A 73 -0.61 2.60 -8.05
C LEU A 73 -1.35 1.86 -9.17
N ASP A 74 -0.65 1.00 -9.93
CA ASP A 74 -1.29 0.18 -10.94
C ASP A 74 -2.37 -0.70 -10.33
N ARG A 75 -2.07 -1.27 -9.19
CA ARG A 75 -3.02 -2.09 -8.45
C ARG A 75 -4.24 -1.29 -8.02
N TYR A 76 -3.99 -0.08 -7.53
CA TYR A 76 -5.06 0.83 -7.13
C TYR A 76 -5.96 1.17 -8.31
N TYR A 77 -5.38 1.53 -9.44
CA TYR A 77 -6.17 1.86 -10.63
C TYR A 77 -6.91 0.64 -11.18
N ALA A 78 -6.28 -0.53 -11.14
CA ALA A 78 -6.92 -1.76 -11.60
C ALA A 78 -8.15 -2.11 -10.77
N SER A 79 -8.19 -1.69 -9.52
CA SER A 79 -9.32 -1.95 -8.63
C SER A 79 -10.41 -0.87 -8.74
N GLY A 80 -10.29 0.04 -9.71
CA GLY A 80 -11.27 1.10 -9.92
C GLY A 80 -10.91 2.43 -9.27
N GLY A 81 -9.66 2.57 -8.82
CA GLY A 81 -9.20 3.82 -8.22
C GLY A 81 -9.22 4.97 -9.21
N ILE A 82 -9.43 6.17 -8.70
CA ILE A 82 -9.47 7.39 -9.50
C ILE A 82 -8.43 8.35 -8.95
N GLY A 83 -7.58 8.84 -9.82
CA GLY A 83 -6.48 9.73 -9.46
C GLY A 83 -6.83 11.16 -9.17
#